data_80afe27612882b3da8f768b35c808e23
#
_entry.id   80afe27612882b3da8f768b35c808e23
#
_cell.length_a   1.000
_cell.length_b   1.000
_cell.length_c   1.000
_cell.angle_alpha   90.00
_cell.angle_beta   90.00
_cell.angle_gamma   90.00
#
_symmetry.space_group_name_H-M   'P 1'
#
loop_
_entity.id
_entity.type
_entity.pdbx_description
1 polymer ?
#
loop_
_entity_poly.entity_id
_entity_poly.type
_entity_poly.pdbx_seq_one_letter_code
_entity_poly.pdbx_strand_id
1 'polypeptide(L)'
;GDFSCYGQQKFKTPHIDKLAAEGMKFTQHYSGSTVCAPTRCSLMTGMHTGHAYVRGNREVKPEGQAAMPADIVTIPRLLKTAGYTTGAFGKWGLGAPSSPSDPAEHFDLFYGYNCQREAHLYYPDHLWRNKERINLDGKTYTGRMINDEALQFVRDSKGDPFFLFLPVTIPHAAMQAPEKDMAAWREKFPEFEDIIGKYAGSETKNPIAAFAAMMTIADEGVGQLMALLKELNIDDNTIVMFT
;
A
#
# COMPACT_ATOMS: atom_id res chain seq x y z
N GLY A 1 7.95 -6.77 15.01
CA GLY A 1 7.13 -7.48 14.56
C GLY A 1 5.61 -7.53 14.68
N ASP A 2 4.91 -6.90 13.75
CA ASP A 2 3.46 -6.89 13.77
C ASP A 2 2.84 -8.10 13.04
N PHE A 3 3.68 -8.96 12.43
CA PHE A 3 3.24 -10.19 11.74
C PHE A 3 3.55 -11.43 12.57
N SER A 4 2.68 -12.44 12.52
CA SER A 4 2.85 -13.66 13.32
C SER A 4 4.12 -14.44 12.95
N CYS A 5 4.58 -14.42 11.70
CA CYS A 5 5.87 -14.99 11.28
C CYS A 5 7.10 -14.30 11.93
N TYR A 6 6.93 -13.09 12.48
CA TYR A 6 7.94 -12.36 13.25
C TYR A 6 7.66 -12.31 14.75
N GLY A 7 6.76 -13.15 15.25
CA GLY A 7 6.52 -13.35 16.70
C GLY A 7 5.30 -12.65 17.28
N GLN A 8 4.47 -11.99 16.48
CA GLN A 8 3.18 -11.47 16.95
C GLN A 8 2.28 -12.62 17.40
N GLN A 9 1.67 -12.47 18.62
CA GLN A 9 0.84 -13.51 19.23
C GLN A 9 -0.62 -13.10 19.45
N LYS A 10 -0.93 -11.79 19.39
CA LYS A 10 -2.26 -11.26 19.71
C LYS A 10 -3.28 -11.48 18.58
N PHE A 11 -2.81 -11.52 17.35
CA PHE A 11 -3.59 -11.87 16.17
C PHE A 11 -2.72 -12.68 15.19
N LYS A 12 -3.32 -13.23 14.14
CA LYS A 12 -2.63 -14.05 13.15
C LYS A 12 -2.66 -13.40 11.78
N THR A 13 -1.60 -13.66 11.02
CA THR A 13 -1.45 -13.26 9.62
C THR A 13 -1.11 -14.51 8.78
N PRO A 14 -2.08 -15.45 8.62
CA PRO A 14 -1.78 -16.79 8.09
C PRO A 14 -1.29 -16.78 6.64
N HIS A 15 -1.72 -15.83 5.82
CA HIS A 15 -1.29 -15.75 4.42
C HIS A 15 0.13 -15.20 4.29
N ILE A 16 0.47 -14.17 5.07
CA ILE A 16 1.84 -13.64 5.16
C ILE A 16 2.77 -14.67 5.81
N ASP A 17 2.30 -15.38 6.83
CA ASP A 17 3.06 -16.46 7.47
C ASP A 17 3.37 -17.58 6.48
N LYS A 18 2.41 -17.92 5.62
CA LYS A 18 2.59 -18.91 4.56
C LYS A 18 3.62 -18.45 3.53
N LEU A 19 3.51 -17.20 3.06
CA LEU A 19 4.50 -16.61 2.15
C LEU A 19 5.91 -16.65 2.76
N ALA A 20 6.04 -16.34 4.05
CA ALA A 20 7.32 -16.40 4.76
C ALA A 20 7.85 -17.83 4.94
N ALA A 21 6.98 -18.82 5.10
CA ALA A 21 7.34 -20.24 5.27
C ALA A 21 7.73 -20.91 3.95
N GLU A 22 7.08 -20.52 2.85
CA GLU A 22 7.34 -21.04 1.50
C GLU A 22 8.47 -20.31 0.78
N GLY A 23 8.94 -19.17 1.33
CA GLY A 23 9.94 -18.31 0.72
C GLY A 23 11.13 -18.02 1.64
N MET A 24 11.71 -16.83 1.46
CA MET A 24 12.83 -16.34 2.25
C MET A 24 12.37 -15.25 3.22
N LYS A 25 12.60 -15.47 4.52
CA LYS A 25 12.31 -14.51 5.58
C LYS A 25 13.59 -13.74 5.96
N PHE A 26 13.58 -12.43 5.71
CA PHE A 26 14.69 -11.54 6.08
C PHE A 26 14.56 -11.12 7.54
N THR A 27 15.62 -11.32 8.33
CA THR A 27 15.69 -10.91 9.73
C THR A 27 16.39 -9.57 9.93
N GLN A 28 17.06 -9.06 8.89
CA GLN A 28 17.80 -7.79 8.88
C GLN A 28 17.49 -7.01 7.61
N HIS A 29 16.21 -6.63 7.42
CA HIS A 29 15.78 -5.78 6.33
C HIS A 29 15.22 -4.46 6.89
N TYR A 30 15.71 -3.35 6.36
CA TYR A 30 15.38 -2.01 6.84
C TYR A 30 14.92 -1.12 5.69
N SER A 31 13.89 -0.31 5.94
CA SER A 31 13.45 0.71 4.99
C SER A 31 14.51 1.82 4.85
N GLY A 32 14.52 2.52 3.72
CA GLY A 32 15.47 3.59 3.45
C GLY A 32 15.33 4.81 4.36
N SER A 33 14.18 4.97 5.03
CA SER A 33 13.91 6.07 5.97
C SER A 33 12.80 5.68 6.94
N THR A 34 12.62 6.48 7.99
CA THR A 34 11.57 6.31 9.00
C THR A 34 10.24 6.96 8.63
N VAL A 35 10.16 7.71 7.51
CA VAL A 35 8.95 8.39 7.05
C VAL A 35 8.64 8.09 5.58
N CYS A 36 7.38 8.30 5.20
CA CYS A 36 6.77 7.79 3.95
C CYS A 36 7.50 8.21 2.67
N ALA A 37 7.54 9.52 2.35
CA ALA A 37 8.05 9.97 1.05
C ALA A 37 9.54 9.64 0.84
N PRO A 38 10.45 9.85 1.81
CA PRO A 38 11.84 9.45 1.66
C PRO A 38 12.03 7.94 1.45
N THR A 39 11.28 7.10 2.22
CA THR A 39 11.31 5.65 2.04
C THR A 39 10.87 5.24 0.63
N ARG A 40 9.76 5.83 0.15
CA ARG A 40 9.24 5.56 -1.19
C ARG A 40 10.21 6.02 -2.27
N CYS A 41 10.84 7.19 -2.09
CA CYS A 41 11.85 7.68 -3.01
C CYS A 41 13.06 6.73 -3.07
N SER A 42 13.59 6.31 -1.91
CA SER A 42 14.70 5.36 -1.85
C SER A 42 14.34 4.02 -2.50
N LEU A 43 13.13 3.49 -2.23
CA LEU A 43 12.66 2.24 -2.83
C LEU A 43 12.56 2.35 -4.36
N MET A 44 11.92 3.40 -4.87
CA MET A 44 11.68 3.56 -6.30
C MET A 44 12.95 3.83 -7.10
N THR A 45 13.95 4.50 -6.49
CA THR A 45 15.16 4.95 -7.18
C THR A 45 16.39 4.10 -6.89
N GLY A 46 16.36 3.25 -5.85
CA GLY A 46 17.54 2.54 -5.35
C GLY A 46 18.56 3.45 -4.67
N MET A 47 18.26 4.73 -4.46
CA MET A 47 19.17 5.70 -3.85
C MET A 47 19.09 5.65 -2.33
N HIS A 48 20.24 5.64 -1.66
CA HIS A 48 20.30 5.86 -0.22
C HIS A 48 19.70 7.24 0.15
N THR A 49 19.01 7.34 1.28
CA THR A 49 18.29 8.56 1.69
C THR A 49 19.18 9.81 1.72
N GLY A 50 20.47 9.68 1.97
CA GLY A 50 21.46 10.77 1.89
C GLY A 50 21.64 11.35 0.48
N HIS A 51 21.27 10.63 -0.56
CA HIS A 51 21.37 11.02 -1.97
C HIS A 51 20.01 11.11 -2.68
N ALA A 52 18.94 10.59 -2.07
CA ALA A 52 17.60 10.63 -2.64
C ALA A 52 17.09 12.09 -2.76
N TYR A 53 16.30 12.35 -3.79
CA TYR A 53 15.73 13.68 -4.05
C TYR A 53 14.69 14.09 -3.00
N VAL A 54 13.87 13.15 -2.56
CA VAL A 54 12.85 13.39 -1.53
C VAL A 54 13.36 12.88 -0.20
N ARG A 55 13.69 13.80 0.72
CA ARG A 55 14.29 13.49 2.04
C ARG A 55 13.36 13.76 3.22
N GLY A 56 12.15 14.22 2.98
CA GLY A 56 11.14 14.52 3.99
C GLY A 56 9.74 14.57 3.40
N ASN A 57 8.75 14.53 4.28
CA ASN A 57 7.36 14.72 3.89
C ASN A 57 7.10 16.20 3.65
N ARG A 58 6.98 16.62 2.39
CA ARG A 58 6.62 17.98 2.00
C ARG A 58 5.37 17.95 1.14
N GLU A 59 4.27 18.39 1.71
CA GLU A 59 3.01 18.54 0.99
C GLU A 59 3.08 19.70 -0.03
N VAL A 60 2.43 19.51 -1.16
CA VAL A 60 2.23 20.50 -2.22
C VAL A 60 0.72 20.68 -2.39
N LYS A 61 0.27 21.94 -2.31
CA LYS A 61 -1.15 22.30 -2.47
C LYS A 61 -1.55 22.34 -3.96
N PRO A 62 -2.82 22.08 -4.30
CA PRO A 62 -3.92 21.67 -3.41
C PRO A 62 -3.81 20.23 -2.92
N GLU A 63 -3.18 19.32 -3.69
CA GLU A 63 -3.00 17.92 -3.38
C GLU A 63 -1.69 17.39 -3.98
N GLY A 64 -0.87 16.73 -3.16
CA GLY A 64 0.36 16.11 -3.64
C GLY A 64 1.49 16.16 -2.63
N GLN A 65 2.63 15.69 -3.08
CA GLN A 65 3.91 15.72 -2.36
C GLN A 65 4.99 16.32 -3.24
N ALA A 66 6.14 16.66 -2.65
CA ALA A 66 7.30 17.11 -3.40
C ALA A 66 7.65 16.11 -4.51
N ALA A 67 7.78 16.63 -5.72
CA ALA A 67 8.08 15.83 -6.89
C ALA A 67 9.55 15.44 -6.96
N MET A 68 9.81 14.30 -7.59
CA MET A 68 11.13 13.92 -8.08
C MET A 68 11.38 14.60 -9.44
N PRO A 69 12.64 14.71 -9.91
CA PRO A 69 12.96 15.21 -11.26
C PRO A 69 12.30 14.37 -12.37
N ALA A 70 12.03 15.00 -13.51
CA ALA A 70 11.37 14.35 -14.64
C ALA A 70 12.20 13.21 -15.26
N ASP A 71 13.52 13.32 -15.21
CA ASP A 71 14.49 12.38 -15.79
C ASP A 71 14.92 11.27 -14.80
N ILE A 72 14.34 11.24 -13.60
CA ILE A 72 14.70 10.24 -12.57
C ILE A 72 14.46 8.83 -13.08
N VAL A 73 15.45 7.96 -12.88
CA VAL A 73 15.30 6.52 -13.12
C VAL A 73 14.59 5.90 -11.91
N THR A 74 13.50 5.18 -12.18
CA THR A 74 12.74 4.45 -11.17
C THR A 74 12.53 3.01 -11.62
N ILE A 75 12.27 2.11 -10.67
CA ILE A 75 12.01 0.69 -10.95
C ILE A 75 10.99 0.52 -12.09
N PRO A 76 9.76 1.11 -12.03
CA PRO A 76 8.80 0.91 -13.10
C PRO A 76 9.28 1.45 -14.46
N ARG A 77 9.92 2.62 -14.51
CA ARG A 77 10.47 3.15 -15.77
C ARG A 77 11.52 2.22 -16.37
N LEU A 78 12.41 1.67 -15.55
CA LEU A 78 13.42 0.71 -15.99
C LEU A 78 12.78 -0.57 -16.52
N LEU A 79 11.81 -1.12 -15.80
CA LEU A 79 11.11 -2.35 -16.22
C LEU A 79 10.31 -2.17 -17.50
N LYS A 80 9.73 -0.99 -17.74
CA LYS A 80 9.10 -0.66 -19.04
C LYS A 80 10.06 -0.80 -20.20
N THR A 81 11.34 -0.41 -20.04
CA THR A 81 12.34 -0.60 -21.11
C THR A 81 12.64 -2.07 -21.41
N ALA A 82 12.33 -2.96 -20.46
CA ALA A 82 12.43 -4.41 -20.60
C ALA A 82 11.11 -5.09 -21.01
N GLY A 83 10.09 -4.31 -21.39
CA GLY A 83 8.81 -4.80 -21.90
C GLY A 83 7.81 -5.21 -20.80
N TYR A 84 8.02 -4.79 -19.56
CA TYR A 84 7.05 -5.04 -18.49
C TYR A 84 5.87 -4.07 -18.55
N THR A 85 4.66 -4.58 -18.39
CA THR A 85 3.48 -3.80 -18.04
C THR A 85 3.53 -3.45 -16.55
N THR A 86 3.35 -2.17 -16.20
CA THR A 86 3.57 -1.70 -14.82
C THR A 86 2.32 -1.11 -14.20
N GLY A 87 1.99 -1.54 -12.98
CA GLY A 87 0.84 -1.05 -12.22
C GLY A 87 1.21 -0.68 -10.78
N ALA A 88 0.58 0.39 -10.27
CA ALA A 88 0.70 0.77 -8.87
C ALA A 88 -0.68 1.01 -8.25
N PHE A 89 -0.94 0.39 -7.09
CA PHE A 89 -2.26 0.39 -6.44
C PHE A 89 -2.11 0.73 -4.95
N GLY A 90 -2.51 1.95 -4.57
CA GLY A 90 -2.38 2.43 -3.21
C GLY A 90 -1.83 3.84 -3.10
N LYS A 91 -0.91 4.08 -2.17
CA LYS A 91 -0.36 5.41 -1.90
C LYS A 91 0.90 5.68 -2.71
N TRP A 92 0.91 6.75 -3.54
CA TRP A 92 2.12 7.19 -4.24
C TRP A 92 3.01 8.08 -3.37
N GLY A 93 2.65 9.33 -3.20
CA GLY A 93 3.32 10.28 -2.30
C GLY A 93 4.69 10.77 -2.75
N LEU A 94 4.98 10.78 -4.05
CA LEU A 94 6.24 11.24 -4.65
C LEU A 94 6.05 12.25 -5.78
N GLY A 95 4.94 12.96 -5.80
CA GLY A 95 4.60 14.00 -6.77
C GLY A 95 3.15 14.42 -6.61
N ALA A 96 2.82 15.62 -7.11
CA ALA A 96 1.44 16.06 -7.22
C ALA A 96 0.84 15.58 -8.54
N PRO A 97 -0.50 15.58 -8.70
CA PRO A 97 -1.12 15.41 -10.01
C PRO A 97 -0.53 16.37 -11.03
N SER A 98 -0.22 15.86 -12.21
CA SER A 98 0.40 16.61 -13.31
C SER A 98 1.83 17.13 -13.04
N SER A 99 2.47 16.73 -11.95
CA SER A 99 3.89 17.02 -11.72
C SER A 99 4.80 16.10 -12.55
N PRO A 100 6.11 16.41 -12.65
CA PRO A 100 7.06 15.55 -13.37
C PRO A 100 7.16 14.12 -12.86
N SER A 101 6.74 13.87 -11.61
CA SER A 101 6.68 12.54 -11.01
C SER A 101 5.26 12.17 -10.55
N ASP A 102 4.25 12.65 -11.24
CA ASP A 102 2.90 12.06 -11.20
C ASP A 102 3.02 10.55 -11.40
N PRO A 103 2.32 9.68 -10.66
CA PRO A 103 2.44 8.23 -10.82
C PRO A 103 2.16 7.76 -12.25
N ALA A 104 1.30 8.45 -13.01
CA ALA A 104 1.04 8.17 -14.42
C ALA A 104 2.24 8.42 -15.34
N GLU A 105 3.28 9.14 -14.91
CA GLU A 105 4.55 9.29 -15.64
C GLU A 105 5.50 8.09 -15.41
N HIS A 106 5.22 7.27 -14.40
CA HIS A 106 6.05 6.12 -14.03
C HIS A 106 5.41 4.78 -14.37
N PHE A 107 4.10 4.64 -14.14
CA PHE A 107 3.36 3.40 -14.35
C PHE A 107 2.41 3.49 -15.54
N ASP A 108 2.06 2.35 -16.13
CA ASP A 108 1.04 2.27 -17.18
C ASP A 108 -0.36 2.41 -16.57
N LEU A 109 -0.54 1.88 -15.37
CA LEU A 109 -1.76 2.04 -14.57
C LEU A 109 -1.43 2.42 -13.14
N PHE A 110 -2.04 3.49 -12.67
CA PHE A 110 -2.08 3.87 -11.27
C PHE A 110 -3.52 3.94 -10.79
N TYR A 111 -3.80 3.37 -9.61
CA TYR A 111 -5.06 3.55 -8.92
C TYR A 111 -4.83 3.74 -7.41
N GLY A 112 -5.25 4.88 -6.86
CA GLY A 112 -5.05 5.12 -5.44
C GLY A 112 -4.92 6.58 -5.04
N TYR A 113 -4.19 6.82 -3.97
CA TYR A 113 -3.95 8.13 -3.39
C TYR A 113 -2.70 8.76 -3.98
N ASN A 114 -2.85 9.93 -4.58
CA ASN A 114 -1.70 10.67 -5.06
C ASN A 114 -0.88 11.25 -3.90
N CYS A 115 -1.54 11.83 -2.88
CA CYS A 115 -0.87 12.48 -1.77
C CYS A 115 -0.96 11.70 -0.44
N GLN A 116 -0.13 12.09 0.51
CA GLN A 116 -0.06 11.41 1.80
C GLN A 116 -1.20 11.79 2.75
N ARG A 117 -1.69 13.03 2.69
CA ARG A 117 -2.78 13.48 3.54
C ARG A 117 -4.05 12.69 3.26
N GLU A 118 -4.44 12.59 1.99
CA GLU A 118 -5.63 11.83 1.58
C GLU A 118 -5.48 10.34 1.90
N ALA A 119 -4.26 9.80 1.84
CA ALA A 119 -3.98 8.41 2.18
C ALA A 119 -4.12 8.07 3.69
N HIS A 120 -4.44 9.05 4.52
CA HIS A 120 -4.84 8.82 5.92
C HIS A 120 -6.36 8.70 6.10
N LEU A 121 -7.14 8.82 5.01
CA LEU A 121 -8.58 8.65 5.00
C LEU A 121 -8.93 7.35 4.26
N TYR A 122 -9.51 6.39 4.96
CA TYR A 122 -9.88 5.11 4.35
C TYR A 122 -11.28 5.10 3.75
N TYR A 123 -12.01 6.20 3.92
CA TYR A 123 -13.30 6.51 3.31
C TYR A 123 -13.22 7.91 2.67
N PRO A 124 -12.37 8.08 1.64
CA PRO A 124 -12.16 9.38 1.00
C PRO A 124 -13.31 9.75 0.07
N ASP A 125 -13.34 11.01 -0.36
CA ASP A 125 -14.25 11.50 -1.40
C ASP A 125 -13.73 11.26 -2.81
N HIS A 126 -12.47 10.85 -2.97
CA HIS A 126 -11.89 10.51 -4.27
C HIS A 126 -10.62 9.64 -4.16
N LEU A 127 -10.32 9.00 -5.29
CA LEU A 127 -9.02 8.42 -5.64
C LEU A 127 -8.62 8.90 -7.04
N TRP A 128 -7.44 8.53 -7.47
CA TRP A 128 -6.93 8.79 -8.81
C TRP A 128 -6.78 7.50 -9.61
N ARG A 129 -7.23 7.52 -10.87
CA ARG A 129 -6.88 6.51 -11.88
C ARG A 129 -6.04 7.19 -12.94
N ASN A 130 -4.73 6.96 -12.94
CA ASN A 130 -3.79 7.75 -13.71
C ASN A 130 -3.99 9.25 -13.44
N LYS A 131 -4.36 10.03 -14.47
CA LYS A 131 -4.62 11.48 -14.38
C LYS A 131 -6.09 11.83 -14.16
N GLU A 132 -6.95 10.82 -14.03
CA GLU A 132 -8.39 11.01 -13.80
C GLU A 132 -8.73 10.95 -12.31
N ARG A 133 -9.45 11.95 -11.83
CA ARG A 133 -9.98 11.97 -10.47
C ARG A 133 -11.29 11.18 -10.41
N ILE A 134 -11.30 10.09 -9.67
CA ILE A 134 -12.44 9.21 -9.46
C ILE A 134 -13.15 9.64 -8.17
N ASN A 135 -14.34 10.24 -8.29
CA ASN A 135 -15.12 10.65 -7.13
C ASN A 135 -15.74 9.45 -6.42
N LEU A 136 -15.68 9.47 -5.11
CA LEU A 136 -16.23 8.45 -4.21
C LEU A 136 -17.28 9.09 -3.27
N ASP A 137 -18.02 8.24 -2.58
CA ASP A 137 -19.13 8.65 -1.72
C ASP A 137 -18.73 8.99 -0.27
N GLY A 138 -17.45 8.88 0.07
CA GLY A 138 -16.94 9.04 1.44
C GLY A 138 -17.37 7.92 2.41
N LYS A 139 -17.97 6.83 1.90
CA LYS A 139 -18.48 5.70 2.71
C LYS A 139 -17.89 4.36 2.29
N THR A 140 -17.30 4.28 1.10
CA THR A 140 -16.68 3.06 0.58
C THR A 140 -15.27 2.91 1.12
N TYR A 141 -14.96 1.74 1.68
CA TYR A 141 -13.64 1.42 2.26
C TYR A 141 -12.64 1.12 1.15
N THR A 142 -11.64 1.96 1.02
CA THR A 142 -10.69 1.90 -0.09
C THR A 142 -9.67 0.76 0.01
N GLY A 143 -9.43 0.22 1.20
CA GLY A 143 -8.47 -0.89 1.37
C GLY A 143 -8.80 -2.10 0.50
N ARG A 144 -10.10 -2.46 0.38
CA ARG A 144 -10.54 -3.54 -0.50
C ARG A 144 -10.63 -3.11 -1.96
N MET A 145 -11.14 -1.91 -2.24
CA MET A 145 -11.19 -1.39 -3.62
C MET A 145 -9.82 -1.41 -4.31
N ILE A 146 -8.79 -0.94 -3.61
CA ILE A 146 -7.42 -0.89 -4.12
C ILE A 146 -6.90 -2.31 -4.38
N ASN A 147 -7.20 -3.25 -3.49
CA ASN A 147 -6.81 -4.65 -3.67
C ASN A 147 -7.52 -5.28 -4.89
N ASP A 148 -8.83 -5.05 -5.06
CA ASP A 148 -9.60 -5.58 -6.18
C ASP A 148 -9.07 -5.07 -7.53
N GLU A 149 -8.72 -3.79 -7.63
CA GLU A 149 -8.10 -3.21 -8.82
C GLU A 149 -6.70 -3.80 -9.10
N ALA A 150 -5.92 -4.07 -8.05
CA ALA A 150 -4.62 -4.74 -8.20
C ALA A 150 -4.77 -6.18 -8.72
N LEU A 151 -5.75 -6.93 -8.20
CA LEU A 151 -6.06 -8.28 -8.69
C LEU A 151 -6.54 -8.26 -10.14
N GLN A 152 -7.36 -7.28 -10.53
CA GLN A 152 -7.79 -7.11 -11.91
C GLN A 152 -6.61 -6.83 -12.84
N PHE A 153 -5.69 -5.94 -12.44
CA PHE A 153 -4.46 -5.69 -13.20
C PHE A 153 -3.65 -6.96 -13.45
N VAL A 154 -3.52 -7.85 -12.45
CA VAL A 154 -2.82 -9.14 -12.63
C VAL A 154 -3.55 -10.02 -13.62
N ARG A 155 -4.89 -10.09 -13.60
CA ARG A 155 -5.69 -10.85 -14.57
C ARG A 155 -5.47 -10.33 -15.99
N ASP A 156 -5.46 -9.03 -16.15
CA ASP A 156 -5.32 -8.37 -17.46
C ASP A 156 -3.91 -8.52 -18.03
N SER A 157 -2.90 -8.61 -17.14
CA SER A 157 -1.48 -8.68 -17.51
C SER A 157 -0.90 -10.10 -17.56
N LYS A 158 -1.69 -11.13 -17.33
CA LYS A 158 -1.20 -12.54 -17.18
C LYS A 158 -0.44 -13.11 -18.37
N GLY A 159 -0.59 -12.51 -19.55
CA GLY A 159 0.06 -12.96 -20.80
C GLY A 159 1.44 -12.31 -21.04
N ASP A 160 1.78 -11.28 -20.29
CA ASP A 160 2.99 -10.47 -20.46
C ASP A 160 3.78 -10.36 -19.15
N PRO A 161 5.06 -10.03 -19.19
CA PRO A 161 5.78 -9.66 -17.97
C PRO A 161 5.13 -8.45 -17.31
N PHE A 162 4.88 -8.50 -16.02
CA PHE A 162 4.29 -7.38 -15.31
C PHE A 162 5.04 -7.03 -14.00
N PHE A 163 4.91 -5.80 -13.60
CA PHE A 163 5.37 -5.30 -12.30
C PHE A 163 4.19 -4.68 -11.56
N LEU A 164 3.79 -5.32 -10.47
CA LEU A 164 2.78 -4.81 -9.55
C LEU A 164 3.46 -4.19 -8.33
N PHE A 165 3.26 -2.89 -8.12
CA PHE A 165 3.57 -2.21 -6.87
C PHE A 165 2.29 -1.97 -6.09
N LEU A 166 2.16 -2.59 -4.91
CA LEU A 166 0.96 -2.53 -4.07
C LEU A 166 1.25 -1.83 -2.73
N PRO A 167 1.44 -0.50 -2.74
CA PRO A 167 1.74 0.28 -1.55
C PRO A 167 0.47 0.57 -0.75
N VAL A 168 -0.10 -0.47 -0.13
CA VAL A 168 -1.30 -0.36 0.70
C VAL A 168 -1.14 0.67 1.81
N THR A 169 -2.24 1.32 2.18
CA THR A 169 -2.23 2.34 3.23
C THR A 169 -2.39 1.75 4.62
N ILE A 170 -3.02 0.59 4.73
CA ILE A 170 -3.25 -0.12 5.99
C ILE A 170 -1.95 -0.84 6.45
N PRO A 171 -1.67 -0.87 7.76
CA PRO A 171 -2.46 -0.38 8.90
C PRO A 171 -1.98 0.99 9.44
N HIS A 172 -1.76 1.98 8.59
CA HIS A 172 -1.32 3.31 9.04
C HIS A 172 -2.29 3.94 10.04
N ALA A 173 -1.77 4.82 10.91
CA ALA A 173 -2.59 5.62 11.83
C ALA A 173 -3.67 6.41 11.08
N ALA A 174 -4.71 6.80 11.79
CA ALA A 174 -6.12 6.99 11.50
C ALA A 174 -6.92 5.68 11.46
N MET A 175 -6.35 4.59 11.92
CA MET A 175 -6.86 3.22 12.08
C MET A 175 -8.37 3.08 11.87
N GLN A 176 -8.80 3.04 10.63
CA GLN A 176 -10.20 2.88 10.24
C GLN A 176 -10.37 1.52 9.55
N ALA A 177 -11.32 0.74 10.00
CA ALA A 177 -11.73 -0.50 9.36
C ALA A 177 -13.26 -0.58 9.35
N PRO A 178 -13.87 -1.33 8.43
CA PRO A 178 -15.31 -1.56 8.45
C PRO A 178 -15.76 -2.18 9.75
N GLU A 179 -16.90 -1.73 10.29
CA GLU A 179 -17.41 -2.17 11.59
C GLU A 179 -17.58 -3.70 11.67
N LYS A 180 -18.01 -4.32 10.56
CA LYS A 180 -18.12 -5.78 10.47
C LYS A 180 -16.81 -6.52 10.71
N ASP A 181 -15.67 -5.90 10.32
CA ASP A 181 -14.33 -6.47 10.47
C ASP A 181 -13.76 -6.19 11.87
N MET A 182 -14.25 -5.12 12.54
CA MET A 182 -13.84 -4.76 13.89
C MET A 182 -14.57 -5.54 14.99
N ALA A 183 -15.79 -5.99 14.75
CA ALA A 183 -16.67 -6.56 15.77
C ALA A 183 -16.01 -7.69 16.57
N ALA A 184 -15.48 -8.71 15.90
CA ALA A 184 -14.80 -9.83 16.56
C ALA A 184 -13.53 -9.42 17.32
N TRP A 185 -12.85 -8.35 16.87
CA TRP A 185 -11.67 -7.84 17.55
C TRP A 185 -12.02 -6.98 18.78
N ARG A 186 -13.15 -6.29 18.78
CA ARG A 186 -13.67 -5.60 19.98
C ARG A 186 -14.01 -6.59 21.08
N GLU A 187 -14.63 -7.73 20.74
CA GLU A 187 -14.88 -8.82 21.69
C GLU A 187 -13.58 -9.41 22.26
N LYS A 188 -12.52 -9.44 21.46
CA LYS A 188 -11.22 -9.97 21.86
C LYS A 188 -10.39 -9.00 22.70
N PHE A 189 -10.59 -7.68 22.51
CA PHE A 189 -9.86 -6.61 23.17
C PHE A 189 -10.82 -5.64 23.88
N PRO A 190 -11.71 -6.11 24.76
CA PRO A 190 -12.73 -5.27 25.41
C PRO A 190 -12.13 -4.21 26.34
N GLU A 191 -10.93 -4.44 26.88
CA GLU A 191 -10.23 -3.50 27.76
C GLU A 191 -9.84 -2.17 27.07
N PHE A 192 -9.85 -2.12 25.73
CA PHE A 192 -9.57 -0.91 24.96
C PHE A 192 -10.82 -0.21 24.43
N GLU A 193 -12.02 -0.68 24.77
CA GLU A 193 -13.27 -0.19 24.19
C GLU A 193 -13.54 1.30 24.50
N ASP A 194 -13.10 1.79 25.64
CA ASP A 194 -13.26 3.19 26.05
C ASP A 194 -12.10 4.10 25.59
N ILE A 195 -11.11 3.54 24.91
CA ILE A 195 -9.98 4.30 24.39
C ILE A 195 -10.34 4.86 23.01
N ILE A 196 -10.13 6.18 22.85
CA ILE A 196 -10.29 6.88 21.58
C ILE A 196 -8.91 7.22 21.03
N GLY A 197 -8.53 6.56 19.95
CA GLY A 197 -7.37 6.93 19.14
C GLY A 197 -7.68 8.14 18.27
N LYS A 198 -6.73 9.07 18.14
CA LYS A 198 -6.87 10.29 17.31
C LYS A 198 -5.67 10.45 16.40
N TYR A 199 -5.93 10.70 15.11
CA TYR A 199 -4.89 11.00 14.14
C TYR A 199 -5.45 11.80 12.96
N ALA A 200 -4.78 12.92 12.60
CA ALA A 200 -5.13 13.74 11.44
C ALA A 200 -6.63 14.12 11.36
N GLY A 201 -7.27 14.38 12.50
CA GLY A 201 -8.69 14.74 12.58
C GLY A 201 -9.65 13.56 12.62
N SER A 202 -9.18 12.34 12.44
CA SER A 202 -9.99 11.12 12.58
C SER A 202 -9.91 10.58 14.00
N GLU A 203 -11.04 10.09 14.50
CA GLU A 203 -11.16 9.40 15.79
C GLU A 203 -11.57 7.95 15.57
N THR A 204 -10.99 7.04 16.35
CA THR A 204 -11.30 5.61 16.29
C THR A 204 -11.48 5.07 17.68
N LYS A 205 -12.67 4.54 17.96
CA LYS A 205 -12.94 3.81 19.18
C LYS A 205 -12.28 2.43 19.13
N ASN A 206 -11.66 2.01 20.22
CA ASN A 206 -10.85 0.79 20.31
C ASN A 206 -9.81 0.69 19.19
N PRO A 207 -8.76 1.52 19.21
CA PRO A 207 -7.75 1.55 18.14
C PRO A 207 -6.97 0.25 17.99
N ILE A 208 -6.94 -0.59 19.04
CA ILE A 208 -6.29 -1.90 19.01
C ILE A 208 -7.11 -2.88 18.16
N ALA A 209 -8.43 -2.90 18.33
CA ALA A 209 -9.33 -3.70 17.51
C ALA A 209 -9.29 -3.23 16.04
N ALA A 210 -9.26 -1.92 15.81
CA ALA A 210 -9.12 -1.36 14.46
C ALA A 210 -7.80 -1.78 13.80
N PHE A 211 -6.68 -1.70 14.52
CA PHE A 211 -5.38 -2.15 14.02
C PHE A 211 -5.40 -3.64 13.66
N ALA A 212 -5.93 -4.50 14.53
CA ALA A 212 -6.02 -5.94 14.27
C ALA A 212 -6.92 -6.25 13.05
N ALA A 213 -8.05 -5.54 12.90
CA ALA A 213 -8.91 -5.65 11.72
C ALA A 213 -8.19 -5.24 10.42
N MET A 214 -7.47 -4.12 10.45
CA MET A 214 -6.68 -3.66 9.30
C MET A 214 -5.58 -4.64 8.92
N MET A 215 -4.89 -5.23 9.91
CA MET A 215 -3.88 -6.27 9.67
C MET A 215 -4.48 -7.53 9.07
N THR A 216 -5.69 -7.92 9.49
CA THR A 216 -6.43 -9.03 8.89
C THR A 216 -6.77 -8.75 7.43
N ILE A 217 -7.26 -7.54 7.12
CA ILE A 217 -7.59 -7.14 5.74
C ILE A 217 -6.32 -7.12 4.86
N ALA A 218 -5.17 -6.65 5.40
CA ALA A 218 -3.91 -6.70 4.66
C ALA A 218 -3.46 -8.13 4.37
N ASP A 219 -3.56 -9.02 5.35
CA ASP A 219 -3.22 -10.44 5.20
C ASP A 219 -4.14 -11.15 4.20
N GLU A 220 -5.46 -10.87 4.25
CA GLU A 220 -6.44 -11.36 3.27
C GLU A 220 -6.05 -10.92 1.85
N GLY A 221 -5.63 -9.67 1.66
CA GLY A 221 -5.17 -9.16 0.36
C GLY A 221 -3.98 -9.94 -0.19
N VAL A 222 -3.00 -10.25 0.65
CA VAL A 222 -1.87 -11.12 0.28
C VAL A 222 -2.36 -12.51 -0.10
N GLY A 223 -3.28 -13.08 0.68
CA GLY A 223 -3.87 -14.39 0.41
C GLY A 223 -4.59 -14.45 -0.94
N GLN A 224 -5.38 -13.43 -1.26
CA GLN A 224 -6.09 -13.30 -2.54
C GLN A 224 -5.11 -13.18 -3.71
N LEU A 225 -4.06 -12.39 -3.59
CA LEU A 225 -3.03 -12.28 -4.63
C LEU A 225 -2.33 -13.61 -4.87
N MET A 226 -1.89 -14.30 -3.83
CA MET A 226 -1.22 -15.59 -3.94
C MET A 226 -2.15 -16.67 -4.55
N ALA A 227 -3.44 -16.66 -4.19
CA ALA A 227 -4.44 -17.55 -4.77
C ALA A 227 -4.66 -17.25 -6.26
N LEU A 228 -4.71 -15.97 -6.65
CA LEU A 228 -4.85 -15.55 -8.03
C LEU A 228 -3.67 -15.98 -8.90
N LEU A 229 -2.42 -15.80 -8.43
CA LEU A 229 -1.24 -16.24 -9.16
C LEU A 229 -1.30 -17.74 -9.47
N LYS A 230 -1.75 -18.57 -8.51
CA LYS A 230 -1.97 -20.01 -8.70
C LYS A 230 -3.11 -20.30 -9.67
N GLU A 231 -4.25 -19.63 -9.53
CA GLU A 231 -5.40 -19.75 -10.46
C GLU A 231 -4.97 -19.52 -11.91
N LEU A 232 -4.09 -18.54 -12.11
CA LEU A 232 -3.58 -18.16 -13.44
C LEU A 232 -2.40 -19.02 -13.91
N ASN A 233 -1.88 -19.93 -13.07
CA ASN A 233 -0.69 -20.75 -13.32
C ASN A 233 0.56 -19.93 -13.65
N ILE A 234 0.81 -18.87 -12.88
CA ILE A 234 1.98 -17.98 -13.02
C ILE A 234 2.75 -17.81 -11.69
N ASP A 235 2.37 -18.55 -10.64
CA ASP A 235 2.99 -18.45 -9.32
C ASP A 235 4.44 -18.96 -9.29
N ASP A 236 4.81 -19.91 -10.14
CA ASP A 236 6.17 -20.42 -10.30
C ASP A 236 7.10 -19.49 -11.09
N ASN A 237 6.54 -18.50 -11.80
CA ASN A 237 7.27 -17.51 -12.60
C ASN A 237 7.06 -16.07 -12.09
N THR A 238 6.61 -15.91 -10.86
CA THR A 238 6.35 -14.59 -10.25
C THR A 238 7.08 -14.45 -8.92
N ILE A 239 7.94 -13.43 -8.82
CA ILE A 239 8.57 -13.07 -7.55
C ILE A 239 7.61 -12.20 -6.75
N VAL A 240 7.24 -12.64 -5.55
CA VAL A 240 6.42 -11.87 -4.61
C VAL A 240 7.26 -11.43 -3.43
N MET A 241 7.32 -10.11 -3.20
CA MET A 241 8.04 -9.51 -2.07
C MET A 241 7.06 -8.75 -1.18
N PHE A 242 7.06 -9.07 0.11
CA PHE A 242 6.31 -8.37 1.14
C PHE A 242 7.28 -7.64 2.08
N THR A 243 7.10 -6.32 2.29
CA THR A 243 8.01 -5.49 3.09
C THR A 243 7.24 -4.39 3.86
#